data_5bbec5fed746265316c5afeff52defd0
#
_entry.id   5bbec5fed746265316c5afeff52defd0
#
_cell.length_a   1.000
_cell.length_b   1.000
_cell.length_c   1.000
_cell.angle_alpha   90.00
_cell.angle_beta   90.00
_cell.angle_gamma   90.00
#
_symmetry.space_group_name_H-M   'P 1'
#
loop_
_entity.id
_entity.type
_entity.pdbx_description
1 polymer ?
#
loop_
_entity_poly.entity_id
_entity_poly.type
_entity_poly.pdbx_seq_one_letter_code
_entity_poly.pdbx_strand_id
1 'polypeptide(L)'
;MKIKECVFKKTKAIKMENNLISIKILPEIGSKIASIYSKEKDFEFLFQNKDDSYKKAEFDSNFENYDCSGFDDCFPSVDRSKLLINNQLYIYPDHGEIWSANFDYKINNDSLILDYKSEYFKYNYH
;
A
#
# COMPACT_ATOMS: atom_id res chain seq x y z
N MET A 1 -17.39 -11.75 3.76
CA MET A 1 -15.95 -11.99 3.54
C MET A 1 -15.28 -12.20 4.88
N LYS A 2 -14.32 -13.12 5.02
CA LYS A 2 -13.58 -13.28 6.29
C LYS A 2 -12.35 -12.36 6.27
N ILE A 3 -12.21 -11.52 7.30
CA ILE A 3 -11.11 -10.56 7.41
C ILE A 3 -10.37 -10.84 8.71
N LYS A 4 -9.04 -10.93 8.66
CA LYS A 4 -8.21 -11.16 9.85
C LYS A 4 -6.78 -10.65 9.67
N GLU A 5 -6.13 -10.35 10.76
CA GLU A 5 -4.68 -10.11 10.79
C GLU A 5 -3.90 -11.40 10.51
N CYS A 6 -2.78 -11.25 9.84
CA CYS A 6 -1.82 -12.33 9.58
C CYS A 6 -0.41 -11.74 9.39
N VAL A 7 0.55 -12.62 9.10
CA VAL A 7 1.90 -12.21 8.68
C VAL A 7 2.12 -12.65 7.24
N PHE A 8 2.69 -11.78 6.42
CA PHE A 8 3.10 -12.08 5.06
C PHE A 8 4.51 -11.51 4.83
N LYS A 9 5.45 -12.35 4.37
CA LYS A 9 6.85 -11.98 4.19
C LYS A 9 7.41 -11.19 5.39
N LYS A 10 7.26 -11.74 6.60
CA LYS A 10 7.70 -11.14 7.88
C LYS A 10 7.08 -9.79 8.23
N THR A 11 6.08 -9.35 7.47
CA THR A 11 5.38 -8.07 7.66
C THR A 11 3.95 -8.31 8.13
N LYS A 12 3.45 -7.43 9.00
CA LYS A 12 2.04 -7.43 9.43
C LYS A 12 1.15 -7.21 8.22
N ALA A 13 0.14 -8.06 8.05
CA ALA A 13 -0.77 -8.02 6.92
C ALA A 13 -2.22 -8.23 7.39
N ILE A 14 -3.15 -7.73 6.59
CA ILE A 14 -4.57 -8.03 6.71
C ILE A 14 -4.95 -8.96 5.56
N LYS A 15 -5.47 -10.13 5.91
CA LYS A 15 -6.00 -11.10 4.95
C LYS A 15 -7.50 -10.96 4.85
N MET A 16 -7.98 -10.75 3.63
CA MET A 16 -9.40 -10.77 3.27
C MET A 16 -9.65 -11.98 2.36
N GLU A 17 -10.63 -12.82 2.70
CA GLU A 17 -10.87 -14.02 1.90
C GLU A 17 -12.33 -14.46 1.88
N ASN A 18 -12.72 -15.09 0.78
CA ASN A 18 -13.93 -15.90 0.62
C ASN A 18 -13.56 -17.28 0.04
N ASN A 19 -14.54 -18.01 -0.50
CA ASN A 19 -14.30 -19.34 -1.07
C ASN A 19 -13.48 -19.31 -2.37
N LEU A 20 -13.44 -18.19 -3.10
CA LEU A 20 -12.84 -18.06 -4.43
C LEU A 20 -11.48 -17.34 -4.40
N ILE A 21 -11.34 -16.32 -3.56
CA ILE A 21 -10.21 -15.39 -3.60
C ILE A 21 -9.66 -15.12 -2.19
N SER A 22 -8.36 -14.85 -2.13
CA SER A 22 -7.68 -14.35 -0.94
C SER A 22 -6.83 -13.15 -1.31
N ILE A 23 -6.97 -12.06 -0.57
CA ILE A 23 -6.21 -10.80 -0.74
C ILE A 23 -5.38 -10.57 0.52
N LYS A 24 -4.14 -10.12 0.36
CA LYS A 24 -3.30 -9.68 1.48
C LYS A 24 -2.91 -8.22 1.29
N ILE A 25 -3.11 -7.42 2.33
CA ILE A 25 -2.86 -5.98 2.35
C ILE A 25 -1.85 -5.68 3.45
N LEU A 26 -0.90 -4.77 3.18
CA LEU A 26 0.15 -4.36 4.11
C LEU A 26 -0.08 -2.91 4.55
N PRO A 27 -0.78 -2.66 5.67
CA PRO A 27 -1.07 -1.28 6.11
C PRO A 27 0.17 -0.44 6.37
N GLU A 28 1.24 -1.05 6.89
CA GLU A 28 2.48 -0.36 7.23
C GLU A 28 3.38 -0.04 6.01
N ILE A 29 2.98 -0.48 4.81
CA ILE A 29 3.71 -0.26 3.55
C ILE A 29 2.72 0.29 2.53
N GLY A 30 2.30 1.54 2.70
CA GLY A 30 1.45 2.24 1.77
C GLY A 30 0.09 1.58 1.50
N SER A 31 -0.40 0.75 2.41
CA SER A 31 -1.60 -0.05 2.14
C SER A 31 -1.49 -0.98 0.92
N LYS A 32 -0.26 -1.34 0.54
CA LYS A 32 0.06 -2.20 -0.60
C LYS A 32 -0.82 -3.45 -0.64
N ILE A 33 -1.45 -3.72 -1.78
CA ILE A 33 -2.08 -5.02 -2.05
C ILE A 33 -0.96 -5.99 -2.45
N ALA A 34 -0.50 -6.78 -1.50
CA ALA A 34 0.68 -7.62 -1.67
C ALA A 34 0.38 -8.96 -2.37
N SER A 35 -0.87 -9.40 -2.38
CA SER A 35 -1.28 -10.68 -2.97
C SER A 35 -2.75 -10.63 -3.34
N ILE A 36 -3.08 -11.13 -4.53
CA ILE A 36 -4.44 -11.46 -4.97
C ILE A 36 -4.39 -12.89 -5.52
N TYR A 37 -4.88 -13.84 -4.73
CA TYR A 37 -4.76 -15.26 -5.00
C TYR A 37 -6.10 -15.91 -5.31
N SER A 38 -6.19 -16.60 -6.45
CA SER A 38 -7.33 -17.44 -6.80
C SER A 38 -7.20 -18.82 -6.15
N LYS A 39 -8.14 -19.17 -5.29
CA LYS A 39 -8.17 -20.48 -4.65
C LYS A 39 -8.59 -21.60 -5.60
N GLU A 40 -9.48 -21.28 -6.54
CA GLU A 40 -9.99 -22.24 -7.52
C GLU A 40 -8.91 -22.64 -8.54
N LYS A 41 -8.10 -21.64 -8.97
CA LYS A 41 -7.10 -21.85 -10.02
C LYS A 41 -5.69 -22.09 -9.47
N ASP A 42 -5.52 -22.04 -8.15
CA ASP A 42 -4.22 -22.11 -7.48
C ASP A 42 -3.21 -21.13 -8.10
N PHE A 43 -3.63 -19.85 -8.23
CA PHE A 43 -2.90 -18.86 -9.00
C PHE A 43 -2.81 -17.51 -8.29
N GLU A 44 -1.59 -16.95 -8.24
CA GLU A 44 -1.33 -15.59 -7.77
C GLU A 44 -1.34 -14.62 -8.96
N PHE A 45 -2.22 -13.61 -8.91
CA PHE A 45 -2.37 -12.62 -10.00
C PHE A 45 -1.29 -11.56 -10.01
N LEU A 46 -0.71 -11.26 -8.85
CA LEU A 46 0.27 -10.19 -8.73
C LEU A 46 1.69 -10.75 -8.79
N PHE A 47 2.56 -10.05 -9.46
CA PHE A 47 3.99 -10.37 -9.44
C PHE A 47 4.48 -10.48 -7.98
N GLN A 48 5.24 -11.52 -7.69
CA GLN A 48 5.84 -11.77 -6.38
C GLN A 48 7.36 -11.74 -6.49
N ASN A 49 7.98 -10.85 -5.73
CA ASN A 49 9.42 -10.87 -5.56
C ASN A 49 9.84 -12.12 -4.76
N LYS A 50 11.06 -12.60 -4.97
CA LYS A 50 11.63 -13.75 -4.27
C LYS A 50 12.00 -13.46 -2.82
N ASP A 51 12.14 -12.18 -2.46
CA ASP A 51 12.48 -11.76 -1.10
C ASP A 51 11.40 -12.20 -0.10
N ASP A 52 11.85 -12.60 1.07
CA ASP A 52 10.99 -13.09 2.16
C ASP A 52 10.58 -11.99 3.16
N SER A 53 10.95 -10.75 2.87
CA SER A 53 10.65 -9.58 3.70
C SER A 53 10.54 -8.31 2.85
N TYR A 54 9.80 -7.34 3.34
CA TYR A 54 9.71 -6.00 2.75
C TYR A 54 10.63 -5.04 3.49
N LYS A 55 11.33 -4.19 2.74
CA LYS A 55 12.03 -3.02 3.28
C LYS A 55 11.05 -1.86 3.32
N LYS A 56 10.87 -1.24 4.50
CA LYS A 56 10.02 -0.06 4.66
C LYS A 56 10.70 1.17 4.08
N ALA A 57 9.97 1.91 3.25
CA ALA A 57 10.41 3.18 2.71
C ALA A 57 10.10 4.33 3.68
N GLU A 58 10.87 5.39 3.59
CA GLU A 58 10.59 6.67 4.23
C GLU A 58 10.00 7.65 3.22
N PHE A 59 9.42 8.75 3.69
CA PHE A 59 8.97 9.83 2.82
C PHE A 59 10.10 10.29 1.90
N ASP A 60 9.74 10.55 0.63
CA ASP A 60 10.67 10.99 -0.43
C ASP A 60 11.77 9.97 -0.80
N SER A 61 11.63 8.71 -0.40
CA SER A 61 12.48 7.63 -0.90
C SER A 61 12.28 7.44 -2.40
N ASN A 62 13.33 6.97 -3.09
CA ASN A 62 13.23 6.61 -4.50
C ASN A 62 12.57 5.22 -4.63
N PHE A 63 11.41 5.15 -5.30
CA PHE A 63 10.58 3.95 -5.42
C PHE A 63 11.34 2.75 -6.00
N GLU A 64 12.23 2.97 -6.98
CA GLU A 64 13.00 1.90 -7.64
C GLU A 64 13.91 1.10 -6.70
N ASN A 65 14.22 1.63 -5.51
CA ASN A 65 15.07 0.95 -4.52
C ASN A 65 14.28 0.02 -3.58
N TYR A 66 12.98 -0.14 -3.81
CA TYR A 66 12.08 -0.91 -2.97
C TYR A 66 11.36 -2.01 -3.76
N ASP A 67 10.59 -2.82 -3.06
CA ASP A 67 9.86 -3.94 -3.65
C ASP A 67 8.72 -3.44 -4.54
N CYS A 68 8.79 -3.70 -5.84
CA CYS A 68 7.77 -3.37 -6.84
C CYS A 68 6.77 -4.52 -7.06
N SER A 69 6.78 -5.58 -6.25
CA SER A 69 5.77 -6.64 -6.31
C SER A 69 4.43 -6.17 -5.74
N GLY A 70 3.37 -6.89 -6.09
CA GLY A 70 2.04 -6.50 -5.65
C GLY A 70 1.48 -5.31 -6.41
N PHE A 71 0.70 -4.49 -5.73
CA PHE A 71 0.06 -3.29 -6.26
C PHE A 71 0.21 -2.15 -5.26
N ASP A 72 0.78 -1.02 -5.70
CA ASP A 72 0.94 0.21 -4.91
C ASP A 72 0.06 1.32 -5.45
N ASP A 73 -0.50 2.13 -4.56
CA ASP A 73 -1.16 3.37 -4.91
C ASP A 73 -0.15 4.52 -4.97
N CYS A 74 -0.22 5.33 -6.02
CA CYS A 74 0.61 6.51 -6.20
C CYS A 74 -0.24 7.77 -6.02
N PHE A 75 -0.06 8.49 -4.93
CA PHE A 75 -0.79 9.73 -4.66
C PHE A 75 0.05 10.68 -3.78
N PRO A 76 0.08 11.99 -4.01
CA PRO A 76 -0.67 12.76 -5.03
C PRO A 76 0.03 12.86 -6.40
N SER A 77 1.14 12.20 -6.62
CA SER A 77 1.91 12.23 -7.87
C SER A 77 2.37 10.83 -8.27
N VAL A 78 2.71 10.65 -9.54
CA VAL A 78 3.41 9.47 -10.04
C VAL A 78 4.90 9.76 -10.07
N ASP A 79 5.30 10.82 -10.77
CA ASP A 79 6.69 11.28 -10.82
C ASP A 79 6.94 12.41 -9.82
N ARG A 80 8.20 12.55 -9.41
CA ARG A 80 8.64 13.73 -8.65
C ARG A 80 8.31 14.99 -9.45
N SER A 81 7.50 15.85 -8.86
CA SER A 81 7.01 17.05 -9.54
C SER A 81 7.06 18.29 -8.66
N LYS A 82 7.02 19.45 -9.31
CA LYS A 82 6.98 20.75 -8.66
C LYS A 82 5.74 21.50 -9.12
N LEU A 83 4.98 22.02 -8.18
CA LEU A 83 3.77 22.78 -8.45
C LEU A 83 3.80 24.11 -7.69
N LEU A 84 3.58 25.21 -8.42
CA LEU A 84 3.47 26.53 -7.84
C LEU A 84 1.99 26.89 -7.68
N ILE A 85 1.51 27.02 -6.45
CA ILE A 85 0.14 27.41 -6.13
C ILE A 85 0.19 28.64 -5.25
N ASN A 86 -0.45 29.74 -5.67
CA ASN A 86 -0.50 31.01 -4.92
C ASN A 86 0.89 31.50 -4.48
N ASN A 87 1.89 31.45 -5.35
CA ASN A 87 3.29 31.76 -5.09
C ASN A 87 3.99 30.87 -4.05
N GLN A 88 3.39 29.75 -3.65
CA GLN A 88 4.00 28.75 -2.81
C GLN A 88 4.41 27.53 -3.64
N LEU A 89 5.69 27.14 -3.54
CA LEU A 89 6.21 25.95 -4.23
C LEU A 89 5.92 24.69 -3.40
N TYR A 90 5.25 23.73 -4.04
CA TYR A 90 5.04 22.38 -3.53
C TYR A 90 5.91 21.41 -4.32
N ILE A 91 6.62 20.53 -3.61
CA ILE A 91 7.42 19.45 -4.21
C ILE A 91 6.74 18.15 -3.85
N TYR A 92 6.27 17.43 -4.85
CA TYR A 92 5.69 16.10 -4.68
C TYR A 92 6.77 15.04 -4.89
N PRO A 93 6.88 14.05 -3.99
CA PRO A 93 7.89 13.01 -4.08
C PRO A 93 7.61 12.03 -5.23
N ASP A 94 8.59 11.23 -5.53
CA ASP A 94 8.48 10.09 -6.46
C ASP A 94 7.40 9.11 -5.98
N HIS A 95 6.45 8.74 -6.86
CA HIS A 95 5.27 7.91 -6.59
C HIS A 95 4.34 8.44 -5.49
N GLY A 96 4.51 9.73 -5.13
CA GLY A 96 3.70 10.37 -4.10
C GLY A 96 4.08 9.97 -2.68
N GLU A 97 3.19 10.25 -1.76
CA GLU A 97 3.41 10.07 -0.32
C GLU A 97 2.90 8.72 0.18
N ILE A 98 1.77 8.24 -0.37
CA ILE A 98 1.03 7.15 0.26
C ILE A 98 1.69 5.78 0.15
N TRP A 99 2.46 5.50 -0.90
CA TRP A 99 3.11 4.19 -1.08
C TRP A 99 4.10 3.82 0.03
N SER A 100 4.68 4.84 0.70
CA SER A 100 5.61 4.66 1.83
C SER A 100 4.94 4.89 3.19
N ALA A 101 3.67 5.30 3.20
CA ALA A 101 2.96 5.69 4.41
C ALA A 101 2.57 4.51 5.28
N ASN A 102 2.39 4.78 6.57
CA ASN A 102 1.81 3.85 7.52
C ASN A 102 0.33 4.19 7.69
N PHE A 103 -0.55 3.28 7.29
CA PHE A 103 -2.00 3.44 7.39
C PHE A 103 -2.53 2.90 8.71
N ASP A 104 -3.40 3.66 9.34
CA ASP A 104 -4.31 3.13 10.34
C ASP A 104 -5.36 2.25 9.67
N TYR A 105 -5.89 1.26 10.38
CA TYR A 105 -6.94 0.42 9.84
C TYR A 105 -7.98 0.02 10.86
N LYS A 106 -9.18 -0.25 10.35
CA LYS A 106 -10.30 -0.78 11.12
C LYS A 106 -10.95 -1.93 10.36
N ILE A 107 -11.05 -3.07 11.03
CA ILE A 107 -11.76 -4.24 10.51
C ILE A 107 -13.20 -4.18 11.02
N ASN A 108 -14.14 -4.14 10.10
CA ASN A 108 -15.56 -4.37 10.34
C ASN A 108 -15.94 -5.77 9.85
N ASN A 109 -17.19 -6.18 10.05
CA ASN A 109 -17.64 -7.54 9.69
C ASN A 109 -17.32 -7.93 8.23
N ASP A 110 -17.54 -7.02 7.28
CA ASP A 110 -17.42 -7.29 5.84
C ASP A 110 -16.48 -6.31 5.10
N SER A 111 -15.83 -5.41 5.81
CA SER A 111 -14.98 -4.38 5.22
C SER A 111 -13.72 -4.14 6.04
N LEU A 112 -12.67 -3.76 5.32
CA LEU A 112 -11.45 -3.18 5.85
C LEU A 112 -11.46 -1.70 5.47
N ILE A 113 -11.32 -0.83 6.46
CA ILE A 113 -11.13 0.61 6.26
C ILE A 113 -9.66 0.89 6.53
N LEU A 114 -9.04 1.63 5.65
CA LEU A 114 -7.64 2.03 5.72
C LEU A 114 -7.61 3.56 5.65
N ASP A 115 -7.03 4.18 6.65
CA ASP A 115 -7.00 5.62 6.81
C ASP A 115 -5.57 6.12 6.88
N TYR A 116 -5.26 7.16 6.10
CA TYR A 116 -4.01 7.89 6.19
C TYR A 116 -4.25 9.39 6.18
N LYS A 117 -3.68 10.09 7.13
CA LYS A 117 -3.68 11.55 7.18
C LYS A 117 -2.30 12.05 6.77
N SER A 118 -2.25 12.80 5.68
CA SER A 118 -1.00 13.39 5.20
C SER A 118 -0.38 14.31 6.25
N GLU A 119 0.88 14.11 6.52
CA GLU A 119 1.69 15.01 7.35
C GLU A 119 2.22 16.21 6.54
N TYR A 120 2.32 16.07 5.22
CA TYR A 120 2.99 17.02 4.34
C TYR A 120 2.02 17.88 3.52
N PHE A 121 0.89 17.32 3.04
CA PHE A 121 0.01 17.96 2.06
C PHE A 121 -1.41 18.25 2.56
N LYS A 122 -1.72 18.05 3.83
CA LYS A 122 -3.02 18.36 4.48
C LYS A 122 -4.24 17.72 3.82
N TYR A 123 -4.13 16.49 3.36
CA TYR A 123 -5.27 15.68 2.90
C TYR A 123 -5.46 14.43 3.77
N ASN A 124 -6.62 13.80 3.64
CA ASN A 124 -6.89 12.47 4.19
C ASN A 124 -7.13 11.51 3.03
N TYR A 125 -6.65 10.28 3.17
CA TYR A 125 -6.84 9.18 2.22
C TYR A 125 -7.55 8.03 2.93
N HIS A 126 -8.63 7.54 2.31
CA HIS A 126 -9.48 6.48 2.85
C HIS A 126 -9.60 5.31 1.88
#